data_1e84f3f16aeadecc8271a03c18d5c730
#
_entry.id   1e84f3f16aeadecc8271a03c18d5c730
#
_cell.length_a   1.000
_cell.length_b   1.000
_cell.length_c   1.000
_cell.angle_alpha   90.00
_cell.angle_beta   90.00
_cell.angle_gamma   90.00
#
_symmetry.space_group_name_H-M   'P 1'
#
loop_
_entity.id
_entity.type
_entity.pdbx_description
1 polymer ?
#
loop_
_entity_poly.entity_id
_entity_poly.type
_entity_poly.pdbx_seq_one_letter_code
_entity_poly.pdbx_strand_id
1 'polypeptide(L)'
;MRRLKIFSLLLLLFPVCLNAQTVQQVTADGDTIEVVLPWPQNIQYRLDSLLQSSIFETSMVGMIVYDLTADSILYKVNERQALRPASTMKAITAITALDRLGGSHQFRTQLYYTGEVQDSTLYGDLYCVGGFDPAFNSDDMRAFVESVQQMGIDTIRGRIVADRTMKDGDLLGEGWCWDDDNPKISPLSLGRDINFLERFVTALSDEGIVLDIRLSEGRLPSEARILCSRFHSMDQILQRMMKMSDNFYAEAMFYQIARSTGRRPAKAKDAAGVIKQLIQKVGNGKNPYRIADGSGLSLYNYVTPELEMRLLRYAYLNKNIYEHLLPSLPIAGWDGTLKTRMKGTFAEGNVKAKTGTVTGVSALAGYCTAANGHQLCFSMINQGIMKSDTGMNFQDRVCNALCEP
;
A
#
# COMPACT_ATOMS: atom_id res chain seq x y z
N MET A 1 -39.68 24.76 -58.59
CA MET A 1 -39.00 25.68 -57.66
C MET A 1 -39.12 25.14 -56.22
N ARG A 2 -38.10 24.44 -55.78
CA ARG A 2 -38.03 23.89 -54.37
C ARG A 2 -37.12 24.80 -53.58
N ARG A 3 -37.67 25.44 -52.55
CA ARG A 3 -36.95 26.31 -51.59
C ARG A 3 -36.18 25.43 -50.62
N LEU A 4 -34.85 25.51 -50.64
CA LEU A 4 -33.93 24.94 -49.67
C LEU A 4 -33.99 25.78 -48.40
N LYS A 5 -34.45 25.19 -47.27
CA LYS A 5 -34.33 25.84 -45.94
C LYS A 5 -32.97 25.49 -45.37
N ILE A 6 -32.13 26.53 -45.25
CA ILE A 6 -30.84 26.46 -44.54
C ILE A 6 -31.15 26.56 -43.05
N PHE A 7 -30.90 25.44 -42.30
CA PHE A 7 -30.91 25.46 -40.84
C PHE A 7 -29.54 25.94 -40.36
N SER A 8 -29.50 27.20 -39.86
CA SER A 8 -28.31 27.73 -39.20
C SER A 8 -28.17 27.12 -37.81
N LEU A 9 -27.19 26.25 -37.62
CA LEU A 9 -26.84 25.66 -36.32
C LEU A 9 -26.02 26.71 -35.54
N LEU A 10 -26.65 27.37 -34.60
CA LEU A 10 -26.02 28.31 -33.67
C LEU A 10 -25.21 27.52 -32.65
N LEU A 11 -23.90 27.38 -32.86
CA LEU A 11 -22.96 26.83 -31.89
C LEU A 11 -22.79 27.86 -30.76
N LEU A 12 -23.48 27.63 -29.63
CA LEU A 12 -23.25 28.36 -28.39
C LEU A 12 -21.88 27.93 -27.85
N LEU A 13 -20.84 28.68 -28.16
CA LEU A 13 -19.56 28.65 -27.47
C LEU A 13 -19.77 29.25 -26.08
N PHE A 14 -19.96 28.39 -25.06
CA PHE A 14 -19.78 28.81 -23.70
C PHE A 14 -18.30 29.19 -23.51
N PRO A 15 -17.98 30.42 -23.08
CA PRO A 15 -16.62 30.71 -22.68
C PRO A 15 -16.34 29.89 -21.42
N VAL A 16 -15.51 28.86 -21.54
CA VAL A 16 -14.82 28.28 -20.39
C VAL A 16 -13.92 29.39 -19.87
N CYS A 17 -14.39 30.10 -18.83
CA CYS A 17 -13.50 30.98 -18.07
C CYS A 17 -12.44 30.09 -17.42
N LEU A 18 -11.34 29.85 -18.11
CA LEU A 18 -10.09 29.43 -17.53
C LEU A 18 -9.68 30.56 -16.59
N ASN A 19 -9.83 30.36 -15.28
CA ASN A 19 -9.23 31.23 -14.27
C ASN A 19 -7.71 31.07 -14.38
N ALA A 20 -7.12 31.75 -15.34
CA ALA A 20 -5.69 31.83 -15.49
C ALA A 20 -5.13 32.66 -14.33
N GLN A 21 -4.19 32.10 -13.59
CA GLN A 21 -3.57 32.81 -12.47
C GLN A 21 -2.80 34.01 -13.00
N THR A 22 -3.18 35.20 -12.56
CA THR A 22 -2.48 36.45 -12.88
C THR A 22 -1.49 36.78 -11.77
N VAL A 23 -0.28 37.17 -12.16
CA VAL A 23 0.77 37.68 -11.27
C VAL A 23 0.99 39.14 -11.59
N GLN A 24 1.08 39.97 -10.56
CA GLN A 24 1.46 41.37 -10.74
C GLN A 24 2.98 41.44 -11.01
N GLN A 25 3.36 41.94 -12.16
CA GLN A 25 4.75 42.22 -12.52
C GLN A 25 4.93 43.71 -12.68
N VAL A 26 5.96 44.26 -12.00
CA VAL A 26 6.35 45.66 -12.17
C VAL A 26 7.25 45.77 -13.37
N THR A 27 6.87 46.60 -14.36
CA THR A 27 7.67 46.86 -15.55
C THR A 27 8.88 47.73 -15.21
N ALA A 28 9.83 47.85 -16.14
CA ALA A 28 11.00 48.72 -15.95
C ALA A 28 10.63 50.21 -15.76
N ASP A 29 9.43 50.62 -16.24
CA ASP A 29 8.90 51.97 -16.11
C ASP A 29 8.08 52.17 -14.82
N GLY A 30 7.98 51.14 -13.94
CA GLY A 30 7.28 51.21 -12.65
C GLY A 30 5.77 50.90 -12.70
N ASP A 31 5.24 50.55 -13.88
CA ASP A 31 3.84 50.16 -14.02
C ASP A 31 3.61 48.71 -13.58
N THR A 32 2.49 48.47 -12.92
CA THR A 32 2.08 47.12 -12.53
C THR A 32 1.18 46.52 -13.60
N ILE A 33 1.63 45.43 -14.20
CA ILE A 33 0.83 44.65 -15.17
C ILE A 33 0.44 43.29 -14.61
N GLU A 34 -0.76 42.84 -14.95
CA GLU A 34 -1.19 41.47 -14.67
C GLU A 34 -0.71 40.54 -15.78
N VAL A 35 0.13 39.57 -15.42
CA VAL A 35 0.65 38.57 -16.36
C VAL A 35 -0.01 37.22 -16.03
N VAL A 36 -0.64 36.62 -17.03
CA VAL A 36 -1.16 35.25 -16.96
C VAL A 36 0.03 34.28 -17.12
N LEU A 37 0.29 33.48 -16.08
CA LEU A 37 1.32 32.46 -16.14
C LEU A 37 0.83 31.24 -16.93
N PRO A 38 1.52 30.85 -18.02
CA PRO A 38 1.19 29.63 -18.74
C PRO A 38 1.61 28.38 -17.95
N TRP A 39 1.10 27.20 -18.37
CA TRP A 39 1.61 25.92 -17.92
C TRP A 39 3.05 25.71 -18.40
N PRO A 40 4.00 25.23 -17.58
CA PRO A 40 3.85 24.78 -16.17
C PRO A 40 4.13 25.87 -15.13
N GLN A 41 4.44 27.12 -15.55
CA GLN A 41 4.88 28.20 -14.65
C GLN A 41 3.82 28.56 -13.61
N ASN A 42 2.54 28.49 -13.96
CA ASN A 42 1.44 28.73 -13.02
C ASN A 42 1.50 27.78 -11.81
N ILE A 43 1.72 26.47 -12.04
CA ILE A 43 1.85 25.47 -10.95
C ILE A 43 3.13 25.73 -10.14
N GLN A 44 4.25 25.97 -10.81
CA GLN A 44 5.53 26.24 -10.15
C GLN A 44 5.42 27.42 -9.19
N TYR A 45 4.80 28.52 -9.63
CA TYR A 45 4.58 29.71 -8.82
C TYR A 45 3.70 29.44 -7.59
N ARG A 46 2.60 28.65 -7.76
CA ARG A 46 1.73 28.24 -6.62
C ARG A 46 2.52 27.44 -5.60
N LEU A 47 3.34 26.48 -6.05
CA LEU A 47 4.15 25.64 -5.16
C LEU A 47 5.23 26.46 -4.46
N ASP A 48 5.90 27.38 -5.16
CA ASP A 48 6.87 28.31 -4.55
C ASP A 48 6.22 29.16 -3.45
N SER A 49 4.99 29.65 -3.69
CA SER A 49 4.23 30.42 -2.69
C SER A 49 3.88 29.59 -1.45
N LEU A 50 3.55 28.28 -1.63
CA LEU A 50 3.27 27.38 -0.52
C LEU A 50 4.52 27.09 0.32
N LEU A 51 5.70 27.08 -0.29
CA LEU A 51 6.97 26.87 0.41
C LEU A 51 7.43 28.06 1.26
N GLN A 52 6.80 29.24 1.11
CA GLN A 52 7.02 30.40 2.00
C GLN A 52 6.26 30.24 3.35
N SER A 53 5.59 29.10 3.58
CA SER A 53 4.86 28.85 4.83
C SER A 53 5.81 28.79 6.04
N SER A 54 5.40 29.40 7.16
CA SER A 54 6.14 29.39 8.43
C SER A 54 6.38 27.97 9.00
N ILE A 55 5.68 26.97 8.53
CA ILE A 55 5.95 25.56 8.88
C ILE A 55 7.41 25.18 8.59
N PHE A 56 8.04 25.78 7.59
CA PHE A 56 9.41 25.46 7.17
C PHE A 56 10.49 26.23 7.92
N GLU A 57 10.13 27.09 8.88
CA GLU A 57 11.07 27.66 9.84
C GLU A 57 11.62 26.60 10.81
N THR A 58 10.80 25.56 11.11
CA THR A 58 11.14 24.52 12.10
C THR A 58 11.04 23.09 11.58
N SER A 59 10.60 22.90 10.33
CA SER A 59 10.47 21.60 9.69
C SER A 59 11.02 21.65 8.27
N MET A 60 11.12 20.49 7.64
CA MET A 60 11.54 20.40 6.24
C MET A 60 10.54 19.59 5.42
N VAL A 61 10.51 19.86 4.11
CA VAL A 61 9.84 19.02 3.12
C VAL A 61 10.83 18.58 2.06
N GLY A 62 10.77 17.30 1.70
CA GLY A 62 11.25 16.79 0.43
C GLY A 62 10.04 16.55 -0.46
N MET A 63 10.05 17.10 -1.67
CA MET A 63 8.94 16.99 -2.60
C MET A 63 9.41 16.89 -4.05
N ILE A 64 8.69 16.10 -4.84
CA ILE A 64 8.83 16.06 -6.29
C ILE A 64 7.45 15.85 -6.92
N VAL A 65 7.22 16.57 -8.02
CA VAL A 65 6.05 16.40 -8.90
C VAL A 65 6.55 16.11 -10.29
N TYR A 66 6.04 15.05 -10.90
CA TYR A 66 6.41 14.59 -12.22
C TYR A 66 5.19 14.60 -13.13
N ASP A 67 5.33 15.20 -14.29
CA ASP A 67 4.33 15.19 -15.35
C ASP A 67 4.51 13.91 -16.18
N LEU A 68 3.59 12.96 -15.98
CA LEU A 68 3.59 11.68 -16.69
C LEU A 68 3.19 11.81 -18.16
N THR A 69 2.44 12.86 -18.50
CA THR A 69 2.02 13.15 -19.88
C THR A 69 3.17 13.76 -20.69
N ALA A 70 3.89 14.72 -20.11
CA ALA A 70 5.03 15.36 -20.74
C ALA A 70 6.37 14.63 -20.52
N ASP A 71 6.35 13.57 -19.67
CA ASP A 71 7.51 12.76 -19.25
C ASP A 71 8.67 13.62 -18.70
N SER A 72 8.34 14.57 -17.82
CA SER A 72 9.29 15.55 -17.28
C SER A 72 9.02 15.91 -15.82
N ILE A 73 10.08 16.37 -15.12
CA ILE A 73 9.93 16.90 -13.75
C ILE A 73 9.25 18.28 -13.86
N LEU A 74 8.12 18.41 -13.18
CA LEU A 74 7.36 19.65 -13.10
C LEU A 74 7.86 20.53 -11.96
N TYR A 75 8.12 19.94 -10.79
CA TYR A 75 8.59 20.65 -9.60
C TYR A 75 9.42 19.74 -8.69
N LYS A 76 10.39 20.31 -7.96
CA LYS A 76 11.19 19.56 -7.01
C LYS A 76 11.83 20.46 -5.96
N VAL A 77 11.89 19.98 -4.73
CA VAL A 77 12.62 20.59 -3.61
C VAL A 77 13.10 19.47 -2.67
N ASN A 78 14.37 19.46 -2.30
CA ASN A 78 14.98 18.45 -1.44
C ASN A 78 14.63 16.99 -1.86
N GLU A 79 14.41 16.76 -3.14
CA GLU A 79 13.90 15.50 -3.70
C GLU A 79 14.82 14.30 -3.45
N ARG A 80 16.11 14.58 -3.16
CA ARG A 80 17.13 13.55 -2.86
C ARG A 80 17.45 13.43 -1.38
N GLN A 81 16.79 14.21 -0.54
CA GLN A 81 16.97 14.10 0.90
C GLN A 81 16.43 12.76 1.40
N ALA A 82 17.25 12.01 2.16
CA ALA A 82 16.81 10.79 2.81
C ALA A 82 15.89 11.13 3.98
N LEU A 83 14.64 10.75 3.89
CA LEU A 83 13.58 11.05 4.86
C LEU A 83 12.85 9.76 5.25
N ARG A 84 12.17 9.78 6.39
CA ARG A 84 11.33 8.67 6.83
C ARG A 84 10.03 8.67 6.05
N PRO A 85 9.70 7.57 5.31
CA PRO A 85 8.51 7.53 4.47
C PRO A 85 7.22 7.39 5.27
N ALA A 86 7.28 6.92 6.51
CA ALA A 86 6.12 6.41 7.20
C ALA A 86 5.34 5.42 6.29
N SER A 87 4.01 5.43 6.33
CA SER A 87 3.22 4.45 5.55
C SER A 87 3.20 4.67 4.03
N THR A 88 3.89 5.69 3.46
CA THR A 88 4.10 5.71 2.00
C THR A 88 5.06 4.60 1.55
N MET A 89 5.85 4.02 2.48
CA MET A 89 6.60 2.78 2.26
C MET A 89 5.72 1.66 1.67
N LYS A 90 4.43 1.59 2.03
CA LYS A 90 3.49 0.60 1.51
C LYS A 90 3.31 0.69 -0.01
N ALA A 91 3.47 1.86 -0.62
CA ALA A 91 3.46 1.99 -2.08
C ALA A 91 4.68 1.29 -2.70
N ILE A 92 5.87 1.42 -2.10
CA ILE A 92 7.08 0.72 -2.53
C ILE A 92 6.89 -0.80 -2.42
N THR A 93 6.35 -1.26 -1.28
CA THR A 93 6.05 -2.68 -1.04
C THR A 93 5.02 -3.21 -2.05
N ALA A 94 3.92 -2.48 -2.31
CA ALA A 94 2.88 -2.84 -3.27
C ALA A 94 3.43 -2.97 -4.70
N ILE A 95 4.17 -1.95 -5.16
CA ILE A 95 4.75 -1.92 -6.51
C ILE A 95 5.75 -3.08 -6.67
N THR A 96 6.57 -3.35 -5.64
CA THR A 96 7.52 -4.46 -5.67
C THR A 96 6.82 -5.82 -5.68
N ALA A 97 5.74 -5.98 -4.90
CA ALA A 97 4.97 -7.22 -4.89
C ALA A 97 4.31 -7.47 -6.24
N LEU A 98 3.71 -6.45 -6.84
CA LEU A 98 3.09 -6.55 -8.17
C LEU A 98 4.12 -6.83 -9.27
N ASP A 99 5.30 -6.21 -9.23
CA ASP A 99 6.40 -6.50 -10.18
C ASP A 99 6.94 -7.93 -10.03
N ARG A 100 7.03 -8.43 -8.80
CA ARG A 100 7.67 -9.72 -8.51
C ARG A 100 6.74 -10.91 -8.52
N LEU A 101 5.51 -10.75 -8.02
CA LEU A 101 4.53 -11.82 -7.81
C LEU A 101 3.39 -11.78 -8.84
N GLY A 102 3.11 -10.59 -9.38
CA GLY A 102 1.98 -10.34 -10.30
C GLY A 102 0.65 -10.16 -9.58
N GLY A 103 -0.34 -9.59 -10.29
CA GLY A 103 -1.68 -9.32 -9.75
C GLY A 103 -2.52 -10.56 -9.46
N SER A 104 -2.19 -11.71 -10.06
CA SER A 104 -2.87 -13.00 -9.82
C SER A 104 -2.38 -13.76 -8.59
N HIS A 105 -1.39 -13.21 -7.85
CA HIS A 105 -0.86 -13.85 -6.65
C HIS A 105 -1.94 -14.03 -5.59
N GLN A 106 -1.88 -15.15 -4.86
CA GLN A 106 -2.80 -15.53 -3.81
C GLN A 106 -2.07 -15.77 -2.49
N PHE A 107 -2.58 -15.16 -1.43
CA PHE A 107 -2.14 -15.40 -0.06
C PHE A 107 -2.92 -16.59 0.47
N ARG A 108 -2.26 -17.66 0.93
CA ARG A 108 -2.91 -18.93 1.24
C ARG A 108 -2.68 -19.37 2.67
N THR A 109 -3.72 -19.95 3.30
CA THR A 109 -3.61 -20.78 4.50
C THR A 109 -4.23 -22.12 4.17
N GLN A 110 -3.56 -23.22 4.56
CA GLN A 110 -3.92 -24.55 4.09
C GLN A 110 -3.97 -25.54 5.26
N LEU A 111 -4.91 -26.50 5.17
CA LEU A 111 -5.05 -27.61 6.09
C LEU A 111 -4.67 -28.91 5.39
N TYR A 112 -3.80 -29.68 6.01
CA TYR A 112 -3.37 -31.00 5.56
C TYR A 112 -3.58 -32.02 6.68
N TYR A 113 -3.52 -33.30 6.31
CA TYR A 113 -3.55 -34.40 7.24
C TYR A 113 -2.57 -35.51 6.85
N THR A 114 -2.21 -36.34 7.83
CA THR A 114 -1.49 -37.61 7.66
C THR A 114 -2.24 -38.72 8.36
N GLY A 115 -1.80 -39.96 8.15
CA GLY A 115 -2.45 -41.12 8.78
C GLY A 115 -3.68 -41.61 8.04
N GLU A 116 -4.52 -42.40 8.72
CA GLU A 116 -5.65 -43.13 8.15
C GLU A 116 -6.91 -42.95 8.99
N VAL A 117 -8.07 -43.04 8.34
CA VAL A 117 -9.38 -43.05 9.02
C VAL A 117 -9.82 -44.48 9.23
N GLN A 118 -10.13 -44.88 10.48
CA GLN A 118 -10.68 -46.14 10.86
C GLN A 118 -11.81 -45.91 11.86
N ASP A 119 -12.97 -46.54 11.67
CA ASP A 119 -14.13 -46.43 12.57
C ASP A 119 -14.43 -44.96 12.99
N SER A 120 -14.59 -44.05 12.02
CA SER A 120 -14.79 -42.60 12.22
C SER A 120 -13.67 -41.90 13.01
N THR A 121 -12.53 -42.51 13.20
CA THR A 121 -11.37 -41.92 13.91
C THR A 121 -10.23 -41.68 12.94
N LEU A 122 -9.71 -40.45 12.92
CA LEU A 122 -8.44 -40.17 12.29
C LEU A 122 -7.29 -40.56 13.24
N TYR A 123 -6.53 -41.58 12.87
CA TYR A 123 -5.27 -41.93 13.51
C TYR A 123 -4.13 -41.25 12.75
N GLY A 124 -3.86 -40.00 13.11
CA GLY A 124 -2.90 -39.16 12.38
C GLY A 124 -2.93 -37.72 12.83
N ASP A 125 -2.22 -36.88 12.08
CA ASP A 125 -2.02 -35.48 12.43
C ASP A 125 -2.74 -34.55 11.44
N LEU A 126 -3.21 -33.41 11.95
CA LEU A 126 -3.63 -32.25 11.14
C LEU A 126 -2.51 -31.19 11.13
N TYR A 127 -2.25 -30.62 9.96
CA TYR A 127 -1.25 -29.56 9.78
C TYR A 127 -1.90 -28.29 9.26
N CYS A 128 -1.87 -27.23 10.09
CA CYS A 128 -2.27 -25.89 9.69
C CYS A 128 -1.05 -25.16 9.14
N VAL A 129 -1.01 -24.96 7.82
CA VAL A 129 0.15 -24.39 7.12
C VAL A 129 -0.09 -22.93 6.83
N GLY A 130 0.68 -22.06 7.49
CA GLY A 130 0.63 -20.61 7.30
C GLY A 130 1.40 -20.15 6.08
N GLY A 131 0.69 -19.57 5.11
CA GLY A 131 1.29 -18.91 3.96
C GLY A 131 1.18 -17.38 4.05
N PHE A 132 0.99 -16.85 5.24
CA PHE A 132 0.88 -15.43 5.54
C PHE A 132 -0.28 -14.76 4.77
N ASP A 133 -1.47 -15.33 4.93
CA ASP A 133 -2.74 -14.71 4.52
C ASP A 133 -3.28 -13.84 5.67
N PRO A 134 -3.14 -12.49 5.61
CA PRO A 134 -3.55 -11.62 6.70
C PRO A 134 -5.07 -11.43 6.78
N ALA A 135 -5.79 -11.90 5.76
CA ALA A 135 -7.24 -11.80 5.66
C ALA A 135 -7.98 -13.07 6.10
N PHE A 136 -7.24 -14.14 6.47
CA PHE A 136 -7.85 -15.37 6.98
C PHE A 136 -8.75 -15.07 8.18
N ASN A 137 -10.01 -15.50 8.11
CA ASN A 137 -11.05 -15.08 9.03
C ASN A 137 -11.89 -16.28 9.55
N SER A 138 -12.96 -16.00 10.29
CA SER A 138 -13.83 -17.02 10.90
C SER A 138 -14.56 -17.89 9.85
N ASP A 139 -14.88 -17.37 8.67
CA ASP A 139 -15.51 -18.17 7.61
C ASP A 139 -14.49 -19.14 6.99
N ASP A 140 -13.23 -18.73 6.88
CA ASP A 140 -12.14 -19.60 6.44
C ASP A 140 -11.86 -20.70 7.49
N MET A 141 -11.92 -20.34 8.77
CA MET A 141 -11.79 -21.31 9.88
C MET A 141 -12.92 -22.33 9.84
N ARG A 142 -14.17 -21.88 9.61
CA ARG A 142 -15.31 -22.76 9.46
C ARG A 142 -15.11 -23.73 8.29
N ALA A 143 -14.62 -23.25 7.15
CA ALA A 143 -14.33 -24.13 6.01
C ALA A 143 -13.27 -25.19 6.34
N PHE A 144 -12.30 -24.89 7.21
CA PHE A 144 -11.36 -25.91 7.71
C PHE A 144 -12.09 -26.99 8.53
N VAL A 145 -12.96 -26.59 9.45
CA VAL A 145 -13.74 -27.54 10.27
C VAL A 145 -14.67 -28.38 9.42
N GLU A 146 -15.42 -27.76 8.49
CA GLU A 146 -16.29 -28.47 7.54
C GLU A 146 -15.51 -29.50 6.72
N SER A 147 -14.29 -29.19 6.29
CA SER A 147 -13.44 -30.13 5.56
C SER A 147 -13.02 -31.33 6.38
N VAL A 148 -12.82 -31.14 7.71
CA VAL A 148 -12.57 -32.25 8.66
C VAL A 148 -13.82 -33.13 8.82
N GLN A 149 -15.00 -32.54 8.99
CA GLN A 149 -16.28 -33.27 9.08
C GLN A 149 -16.56 -34.09 7.82
N GLN A 150 -16.23 -33.53 6.63
CA GLN A 150 -16.39 -34.21 5.32
C GLN A 150 -15.50 -35.46 5.18
N MET A 151 -14.49 -35.66 6.04
CA MET A 151 -13.75 -36.93 6.12
C MET A 151 -14.58 -38.06 6.72
N GLY A 152 -15.77 -37.79 7.29
CA GLY A 152 -16.61 -38.75 7.98
C GLY A 152 -16.04 -39.19 9.33
N ILE A 153 -15.30 -38.30 10.03
CA ILE A 153 -14.70 -38.55 11.32
C ILE A 153 -15.44 -37.80 12.43
N ASP A 154 -15.53 -38.41 13.61
CA ASP A 154 -15.99 -37.81 14.84
C ASP A 154 -14.88 -37.69 15.91
N THR A 155 -13.73 -38.32 15.67
CA THR A 155 -12.61 -38.36 16.60
C THR A 155 -11.28 -38.15 15.88
N ILE A 156 -10.37 -37.40 16.51
CA ILE A 156 -8.97 -37.24 16.06
C ILE A 156 -8.03 -37.70 17.15
N ARG A 157 -7.12 -38.66 16.82
CA ARG A 157 -6.04 -39.13 17.69
C ARG A 157 -4.71 -38.88 17.07
N GLY A 158 -3.94 -37.91 17.66
CA GLY A 158 -2.64 -37.55 17.15
C GLY A 158 -2.22 -36.13 17.53
N ARG A 159 -1.82 -35.31 16.53
CA ARG A 159 -1.39 -33.94 16.77
C ARG A 159 -2.16 -32.95 15.87
N ILE A 160 -2.30 -31.72 16.36
CA ILE A 160 -2.57 -30.58 15.51
C ILE A 160 -1.31 -29.71 15.50
N VAL A 161 -0.76 -29.49 14.31
CA VAL A 161 0.59 -28.94 14.10
C VAL A 161 0.47 -27.59 13.37
N ALA A 162 1.10 -26.55 13.93
CA ALA A 162 1.26 -25.28 13.24
C ALA A 162 2.55 -25.31 12.40
N ASP A 163 2.43 -25.20 11.09
CA ASP A 163 3.58 -24.93 10.21
C ASP A 163 3.70 -23.43 9.96
N ARG A 164 4.62 -22.80 10.70
CA ARG A 164 5.00 -21.38 10.54
C ARG A 164 6.36 -21.22 9.84
N THR A 165 6.87 -22.28 9.22
CA THR A 165 8.23 -22.29 8.64
C THR A 165 8.42 -21.44 7.40
N MET A 166 7.36 -20.80 6.91
CA MET A 166 7.42 -19.84 5.80
C MET A 166 8.40 -18.70 6.09
N LYS A 167 8.38 -18.14 7.31
CA LYS A 167 9.26 -17.05 7.74
C LYS A 167 10.04 -17.44 9.02
N ASP A 168 11.02 -16.61 9.38
CA ASP A 168 11.73 -16.70 10.66
C ASP A 168 10.79 -16.46 11.86
N GLY A 169 11.31 -16.69 13.07
CA GLY A 169 10.54 -16.56 14.31
C GLY A 169 10.34 -15.13 14.81
N ASP A 170 10.87 -14.11 14.14
CA ASP A 170 10.77 -12.72 14.59
C ASP A 170 9.33 -12.22 14.48
N LEU A 171 8.72 -11.89 15.62
CA LEU A 171 7.32 -11.43 15.68
C LEU A 171 7.17 -9.91 15.53
N LEU A 172 8.26 -9.16 15.56
CA LEU A 172 8.28 -7.70 15.38
C LEU A 172 9.22 -7.33 14.24
N GLY A 173 8.93 -6.23 13.55
CA GLY A 173 9.82 -5.65 12.56
C GLY A 173 11.04 -4.98 13.19
N GLU A 174 12.14 -4.88 12.44
CA GLU A 174 13.35 -4.17 12.87
C GLU A 174 13.03 -2.72 13.19
N GLY A 175 13.37 -2.24 14.41
CA GLY A 175 13.15 -0.87 14.84
C GLY A 175 11.71 -0.52 15.19
N TRP A 176 10.85 -1.53 15.43
CA TRP A 176 9.53 -1.33 16.04
C TRP A 176 9.65 -1.17 17.55
N CYS A 177 8.88 -0.26 18.11
CA CYS A 177 8.82 -0.08 19.56
C CYS A 177 7.96 -1.19 20.17
N TRP A 178 8.38 -1.71 21.32
CA TRP A 178 7.70 -2.82 22.00
C TRP A 178 6.35 -2.41 22.59
N ASP A 179 6.17 -1.11 22.86
CA ASP A 179 4.97 -0.48 23.44
C ASP A 179 4.00 0.07 22.37
N ASP A 180 4.34 -0.04 21.08
CA ASP A 180 3.41 0.27 20.00
C ASP A 180 2.33 -0.81 19.89
N ASP A 181 1.10 -0.45 19.49
CA ASP A 181 0.03 -1.38 19.14
C ASP A 181 0.32 -2.06 17.78
N ASN A 182 1.38 -2.86 17.77
CA ASN A 182 1.87 -3.53 16.58
C ASN A 182 1.27 -4.93 16.44
N PRO A 183 0.85 -5.33 15.22
CA PRO A 183 0.49 -6.72 14.99
C PRO A 183 1.73 -7.61 15.10
N LYS A 184 1.59 -8.77 15.72
CA LYS A 184 2.63 -9.80 15.68
C LYS A 184 2.74 -10.38 14.26
N ILE A 185 3.94 -10.40 13.71
CA ILE A 185 4.22 -10.87 12.35
C ILE A 185 4.30 -12.41 12.35
N SER A 186 3.14 -13.07 12.21
CA SER A 186 3.05 -14.53 12.11
C SER A 186 2.46 -14.95 10.77
N PRO A 187 3.02 -15.96 10.08
CA PRO A 187 2.47 -16.44 8.82
C PRO A 187 1.19 -17.29 8.99
N LEU A 188 0.86 -17.67 10.24
CA LEU A 188 -0.35 -18.40 10.58
C LEU A 188 -1.09 -17.65 11.71
N SER A 189 -2.21 -17.04 11.36
CA SER A 189 -3.04 -16.26 12.29
C SER A 189 -4.50 -16.26 11.84
N LEU A 190 -5.41 -16.06 12.78
CA LEU A 190 -6.83 -15.76 12.52
C LEU A 190 -7.00 -14.24 12.66
N GLY A 191 -7.03 -13.52 11.53
CA GLY A 191 -6.85 -12.08 11.55
C GLY A 191 -5.52 -11.72 12.21
N ARG A 192 -5.55 -10.98 13.34
CA ARG A 192 -4.35 -10.63 14.12
C ARG A 192 -4.06 -11.56 15.29
N ASP A 193 -4.91 -12.57 15.54
CA ASP A 193 -4.72 -13.54 16.63
C ASP A 193 -3.77 -14.65 16.17
N ILE A 194 -2.61 -14.74 16.83
CA ILE A 194 -1.57 -15.75 16.53
C ILE A 194 -1.83 -17.09 17.23
N ASN A 195 -2.84 -17.18 18.10
CA ASN A 195 -3.26 -18.42 18.80
C ASN A 195 -4.15 -19.26 17.87
N PHE A 196 -3.68 -19.50 16.66
CA PHE A 196 -4.46 -20.15 15.60
C PHE A 196 -4.88 -21.57 15.98
N LEU A 197 -3.97 -22.37 16.57
CA LEU A 197 -4.28 -23.76 16.91
C LEU A 197 -5.35 -23.85 18.00
N GLU A 198 -5.29 -23.02 19.02
CA GLU A 198 -6.27 -22.95 20.09
C GLU A 198 -7.66 -22.60 19.54
N ARG A 199 -7.73 -21.64 18.61
CA ARG A 199 -8.97 -21.28 17.91
C ARG A 199 -9.50 -22.41 17.05
N PHE A 200 -8.63 -23.13 16.36
CA PHE A 200 -9.02 -24.27 15.53
C PHE A 200 -9.52 -25.45 16.38
N VAL A 201 -8.83 -25.75 17.49
CA VAL A 201 -9.25 -26.76 18.45
C VAL A 201 -10.64 -26.45 19.02
N THR A 202 -10.85 -25.19 19.44
CA THR A 202 -12.18 -24.78 19.96
C THR A 202 -13.24 -24.96 18.85
N ALA A 203 -12.97 -24.52 17.62
CA ALA A 203 -13.93 -24.66 16.52
C ALA A 203 -14.25 -26.12 16.16
N LEU A 204 -13.27 -27.04 16.24
CA LEU A 204 -13.51 -28.48 16.05
C LEU A 204 -14.36 -29.05 17.16
N SER A 205 -14.07 -28.68 18.43
CA SER A 205 -14.83 -29.16 19.61
C SER A 205 -16.27 -28.65 19.61
N ASP A 206 -16.50 -27.39 19.22
CA ASP A 206 -17.84 -26.80 19.12
C ASP A 206 -18.72 -27.53 18.09
N GLU A 207 -18.11 -28.13 17.09
CA GLU A 207 -18.77 -28.96 16.06
C GLU A 207 -18.80 -30.45 16.41
N GLY A 208 -18.49 -30.82 17.69
CA GLY A 208 -18.65 -32.16 18.24
C GLY A 208 -17.53 -33.14 17.91
N ILE A 209 -16.41 -32.69 17.35
CA ILE A 209 -15.24 -33.54 17.09
C ILE A 209 -14.53 -33.83 18.44
N VAL A 210 -14.37 -35.10 18.79
CA VAL A 210 -13.62 -35.54 19.96
C VAL A 210 -12.13 -35.47 19.69
N LEU A 211 -11.39 -34.81 20.57
CA LEU A 211 -9.95 -34.50 20.36
C LEU A 211 -9.09 -35.20 21.42
N ASP A 212 -8.42 -36.30 21.03
CA ASP A 212 -7.33 -36.95 21.78
C ASP A 212 -5.99 -36.57 21.13
N ILE A 213 -5.59 -35.31 21.36
CA ILE A 213 -4.54 -34.68 20.58
C ILE A 213 -3.50 -33.98 21.44
N ARG A 214 -2.34 -33.65 20.79
CA ARG A 214 -1.36 -32.71 21.32
C ARG A 214 -1.16 -31.58 20.31
N LEU A 215 -1.03 -30.34 20.80
CA LEU A 215 -0.65 -29.20 19.97
C LEU A 215 0.87 -29.15 19.86
N SER A 216 1.37 -28.83 18.66
CA SER A 216 2.80 -28.72 18.43
C SER A 216 3.08 -27.76 17.26
N GLU A 217 4.33 -27.31 17.15
CA GLU A 217 4.85 -26.67 15.98
C GLU A 217 5.72 -27.62 15.18
N GLY A 218 5.70 -27.51 13.85
CA GLY A 218 6.49 -28.39 13.00
C GLY A 218 6.28 -28.07 11.52
N ARG A 219 7.13 -28.64 10.70
CA ARG A 219 7.07 -28.51 9.25
C ARG A 219 6.13 -29.57 8.67
N LEU A 220 5.36 -29.20 7.64
CA LEU A 220 4.55 -30.11 6.84
C LEU A 220 5.43 -31.25 6.25
N PRO A 221 5.13 -32.53 6.52
CA PRO A 221 5.83 -33.63 5.89
C PRO A 221 5.39 -33.84 4.45
N SER A 222 6.25 -34.49 3.67
CA SER A 222 6.04 -34.66 2.21
C SER A 222 4.86 -35.56 1.85
N GLU A 223 4.52 -36.50 2.74
CA GLU A 223 3.41 -37.47 2.61
C GLU A 223 2.05 -36.91 2.97
N ALA A 224 2.00 -35.71 3.56
CA ALA A 224 0.72 -35.10 3.95
C ALA A 224 -0.17 -34.80 2.75
N ARG A 225 -1.46 -35.11 2.93
CA ARG A 225 -2.51 -34.88 1.93
C ARG A 225 -3.27 -33.60 2.24
N ILE A 226 -3.51 -32.79 1.20
CA ILE A 226 -4.27 -31.54 1.37
C ILE A 226 -5.73 -31.86 1.67
N LEU A 227 -6.30 -31.14 2.63
CA LEU A 227 -7.70 -31.25 3.03
C LEU A 227 -8.48 -30.01 2.59
N CYS A 228 -7.93 -28.81 2.90
CA CYS A 228 -8.56 -27.55 2.56
C CYS A 228 -7.51 -26.50 2.21
N SER A 229 -7.85 -25.60 1.29
CA SER A 229 -7.01 -24.44 0.96
C SER A 229 -7.88 -23.20 0.88
N ARG A 230 -7.61 -22.22 1.74
CA ARG A 230 -8.25 -20.91 1.71
C ARG A 230 -7.25 -19.90 1.19
N PHE A 231 -7.74 -18.87 0.48
CA PHE A 231 -6.87 -17.83 -0.05
C PHE A 231 -7.60 -16.50 -0.22
N HIS A 232 -6.81 -15.43 -0.17
CA HIS A 232 -7.23 -14.09 -0.56
C HIS A 232 -6.36 -13.58 -1.71
N SER A 233 -6.98 -12.83 -2.63
CA SER A 233 -6.30 -12.31 -3.81
C SER A 233 -5.38 -11.13 -3.50
N MET A 234 -4.43 -10.86 -4.40
CA MET A 234 -3.58 -9.67 -4.35
C MET A 234 -4.41 -8.38 -4.17
N ASP A 235 -5.52 -8.23 -4.91
CA ASP A 235 -6.36 -7.04 -4.85
C ASP A 235 -7.06 -6.88 -3.49
N GLN A 236 -7.57 -7.96 -2.89
CA GLN A 236 -8.16 -7.90 -1.55
C GLN A 236 -7.13 -7.44 -0.50
N ILE A 237 -5.90 -7.94 -0.59
CA ILE A 237 -4.82 -7.54 0.32
C ILE A 237 -4.41 -6.10 0.07
N LEU A 238 -4.23 -5.68 -1.20
CA LEU A 238 -3.91 -4.30 -1.57
C LEU A 238 -4.97 -3.32 -1.09
N GLN A 239 -6.26 -3.62 -1.29
CA GLN A 239 -7.36 -2.75 -0.85
C GLN A 239 -7.27 -2.44 0.65
N ARG A 240 -7.14 -3.45 1.49
CA ARG A 240 -7.02 -3.26 2.94
C ARG A 240 -5.72 -2.52 3.31
N MET A 241 -4.59 -2.96 2.74
CA MET A 241 -3.27 -2.39 3.00
C MET A 241 -3.21 -0.91 2.69
N MET A 242 -3.70 -0.51 1.51
CA MET A 242 -3.54 0.85 1.02
C MET A 242 -4.63 1.79 1.54
N LYS A 243 -5.93 1.39 1.46
CA LYS A 243 -7.08 2.20 1.89
C LYS A 243 -7.05 2.48 3.41
N MET A 244 -6.78 1.44 4.21
CA MET A 244 -6.79 1.55 5.67
C MET A 244 -5.39 1.73 6.26
N SER A 245 -4.35 1.70 5.42
CA SER A 245 -2.96 1.77 5.87
C SER A 245 -2.57 0.64 6.84
N ASP A 246 -3.12 -0.56 6.64
CA ASP A 246 -2.95 -1.68 7.57
C ASP A 246 -1.51 -2.23 7.53
N ASN A 247 -0.81 -2.17 8.68
CA ASN A 247 0.58 -2.60 8.81
C ASN A 247 0.72 -4.12 8.69
N PHE A 248 -0.21 -4.90 9.24
CA PHE A 248 -0.15 -6.36 9.18
C PHE A 248 -0.22 -6.88 7.74
N TYR A 249 -1.10 -6.28 6.93
CA TYR A 249 -1.22 -6.60 5.51
C TYR A 249 0.04 -6.21 4.72
N ALA A 250 0.69 -5.13 5.09
CA ALA A 250 1.95 -4.71 4.47
C ALA A 250 3.10 -5.66 4.81
N GLU A 251 3.19 -6.11 6.06
CA GLU A 251 4.21 -7.09 6.44
C GLU A 251 3.95 -8.47 5.81
N ALA A 252 2.68 -8.90 5.72
CA ALA A 252 2.33 -10.11 4.99
C ALA A 252 2.84 -10.04 3.53
N MET A 253 2.56 -8.93 2.85
CA MET A 253 3.03 -8.70 1.48
C MET A 253 4.57 -8.67 1.39
N PHE A 254 5.23 -8.01 2.34
CA PHE A 254 6.69 -7.93 2.42
C PHE A 254 7.33 -9.32 2.56
N TYR A 255 6.76 -10.18 3.41
CA TYR A 255 7.26 -11.56 3.55
C TYR A 255 6.89 -12.46 2.36
N GLN A 256 5.83 -12.18 1.60
CA GLN A 256 5.59 -12.84 0.31
C GLN A 256 6.68 -12.46 -0.71
N ILE A 257 7.11 -11.20 -0.75
CA ILE A 257 8.25 -10.77 -1.55
C ILE A 257 9.50 -11.54 -1.13
N ALA A 258 9.79 -11.63 0.19
CA ALA A 258 10.92 -12.40 0.71
C ALA A 258 10.85 -13.87 0.29
N ARG A 259 9.68 -14.48 0.40
CA ARG A 259 9.41 -15.88 0.05
C ARG A 259 9.67 -16.19 -1.42
N SER A 260 9.46 -15.22 -2.31
CA SER A 260 9.68 -15.34 -3.75
C SER A 260 11.15 -15.58 -4.13
N THR A 261 12.08 -15.38 -3.20
CA THR A 261 13.52 -15.70 -3.39
C THR A 261 13.82 -17.19 -3.30
N GLY A 262 12.86 -18.01 -2.87
CA GLY A 262 13.04 -19.46 -2.64
C GLY A 262 13.64 -19.80 -1.27
N ARG A 263 14.11 -18.82 -0.50
CA ARG A 263 14.67 -19.04 0.84
C ARG A 263 13.62 -19.46 1.85
N ARG A 264 13.98 -20.36 2.74
CA ARG A 264 13.16 -20.82 3.89
C ARG A 264 14.02 -21.02 5.12
N PRO A 265 13.69 -20.40 6.26
CA PRO A 265 12.64 -19.38 6.42
C PRO A 265 12.96 -18.08 5.67
N ALA A 266 11.95 -17.42 5.15
CA ALA A 266 12.07 -16.09 4.57
C ALA A 266 12.37 -15.05 5.66
N LYS A 267 13.22 -14.07 5.35
CA LYS A 267 13.64 -13.01 6.28
C LYS A 267 13.39 -11.63 5.70
N ALA A 268 13.20 -10.62 6.56
CA ALA A 268 13.02 -9.22 6.15
C ALA A 268 14.11 -8.76 5.16
N LYS A 269 15.39 -9.13 5.38
CA LYS A 269 16.50 -8.81 4.47
C LYS A 269 16.34 -9.37 3.06
N ASP A 270 15.62 -10.47 2.90
CA ASP A 270 15.38 -11.08 1.58
C ASP A 270 14.40 -10.21 0.78
N ALA A 271 13.33 -9.70 1.42
CA ALA A 271 12.41 -8.73 0.82
C ALA A 271 13.12 -7.42 0.47
N ALA A 272 13.90 -6.86 1.43
CA ALA A 272 14.71 -5.67 1.18
C ALA A 272 15.65 -5.84 -0.01
N GLY A 273 16.21 -7.06 -0.18
CA GLY A 273 17.04 -7.42 -1.34
C GLY A 273 16.29 -7.36 -2.67
N VAL A 274 15.03 -7.83 -2.72
CA VAL A 274 14.18 -7.75 -3.92
C VAL A 274 13.79 -6.29 -4.20
N ILE A 275 13.40 -5.53 -3.17
CA ILE A 275 13.12 -4.10 -3.31
C ILE A 275 14.34 -3.35 -3.86
N LYS A 276 15.55 -3.67 -3.38
CA LYS A 276 16.80 -3.10 -3.90
C LYS A 276 17.00 -3.36 -5.40
N GLN A 277 16.66 -4.56 -5.88
CA GLN A 277 16.73 -4.88 -7.31
C GLN A 277 15.78 -3.98 -8.12
N LEU A 278 14.55 -3.76 -7.64
CA LEU A 278 13.59 -2.86 -8.28
C LEU A 278 14.08 -1.41 -8.25
N ILE A 279 14.63 -0.93 -7.13
CA ILE A 279 15.24 0.40 -7.01
C ILE A 279 16.35 0.61 -8.05
N GLN A 280 17.19 -0.39 -8.27
CA GLN A 280 18.21 -0.34 -9.32
C GLN A 280 17.61 -0.30 -10.73
N LYS A 281 16.56 -1.10 -10.98
CA LYS A 281 15.82 -1.16 -12.25
C LYS A 281 15.21 0.19 -12.63
N VAL A 282 14.69 0.95 -11.67
CA VAL A 282 14.14 2.30 -11.91
C VAL A 282 15.19 3.41 -11.91
N GLY A 283 16.48 3.07 -11.85
CA GLY A 283 17.59 4.02 -11.99
C GLY A 283 17.87 4.87 -10.76
N ASN A 284 17.48 4.44 -9.55
CA ASN A 284 17.68 5.19 -8.30
C ASN A 284 18.79 4.62 -7.39
N GLY A 285 19.60 3.68 -7.86
CA GLY A 285 20.56 2.95 -7.03
C GLY A 285 21.68 3.77 -6.39
N LYS A 286 21.86 5.04 -6.79
CA LYS A 286 22.87 5.96 -6.23
C LYS A 286 22.34 6.83 -5.09
N ASN A 287 21.02 6.99 -4.95
CA ASN A 287 20.43 7.79 -3.88
C ASN A 287 20.37 6.98 -2.56
N PRO A 288 20.52 7.63 -1.40
CA PRO A 288 20.47 6.93 -0.12
C PRO A 288 19.07 6.36 0.14
N TYR A 289 19.02 5.13 0.61
CA TYR A 289 17.80 4.49 1.13
C TYR A 289 18.13 3.38 2.11
N ARG A 290 17.19 3.09 3.01
CA ARG A 290 17.21 1.92 3.90
C ARG A 290 15.80 1.36 3.98
N ILE A 291 15.67 0.07 3.78
CA ILE A 291 14.40 -0.66 3.88
C ILE A 291 14.52 -1.64 5.04
N ALA A 292 13.77 -1.40 6.09
CA ALA A 292 13.75 -2.22 7.32
C ALA A 292 12.49 -3.08 7.40
N ASP A 293 11.34 -2.57 6.95
CA ASP A 293 10.06 -3.28 6.96
C ASP A 293 9.24 -2.96 5.69
N GLY A 294 8.06 -3.59 5.58
CA GLY A 294 7.14 -3.36 4.46
C GLY A 294 6.10 -2.28 4.70
N SER A 295 5.85 -1.93 5.94
CA SER A 295 4.76 -1.02 6.37
C SER A 295 5.16 0.44 6.48
N GLY A 296 6.46 0.71 6.73
CA GLY A 296 6.97 2.03 7.04
C GLY A 296 6.80 2.42 8.52
N LEU A 297 6.46 1.46 9.38
CA LEU A 297 6.37 1.68 10.82
C LEU A 297 7.75 1.85 11.45
N SER A 298 8.74 1.10 10.95
CA SER A 298 10.13 1.19 11.39
C SER A 298 10.68 2.59 11.20
N LEU A 299 11.24 3.15 12.28
CA LEU A 299 11.99 4.42 12.23
C LEU A 299 13.31 4.30 11.45
N TYR A 300 13.69 3.09 11.06
CA TYR A 300 14.92 2.82 10.29
C TYR A 300 14.69 2.82 8.78
N ASN A 301 13.45 2.96 8.32
CA ASN A 301 13.20 3.22 6.92
C ASN A 301 13.62 4.62 6.52
N TYR A 302 14.39 4.72 5.45
CA TYR A 302 14.74 5.99 4.79
C TYR A 302 14.60 5.83 3.29
N VAL A 303 13.91 6.77 2.67
CA VAL A 303 13.76 6.87 1.21
C VAL A 303 13.87 8.33 0.80
N THR A 304 13.96 8.57 -0.50
CA THR A 304 13.88 9.93 -1.04
C THR A 304 12.56 10.11 -1.79
N PRO A 305 11.98 11.32 -1.83
CA PRO A 305 10.84 11.61 -2.70
C PRO A 305 11.08 11.21 -4.15
N GLU A 306 12.31 11.41 -4.66
CA GLU A 306 12.69 10.98 -6.00
C GLU A 306 12.54 9.47 -6.19
N LEU A 307 12.89 8.66 -5.19
CA LEU A 307 12.71 7.20 -5.25
C LEU A 307 11.22 6.82 -5.33
N GLU A 308 10.38 7.39 -4.46
CA GLU A 308 8.94 7.11 -4.48
C GLU A 308 8.32 7.52 -5.83
N MET A 309 8.65 8.70 -6.34
CA MET A 309 8.18 9.18 -7.64
C MET A 309 8.60 8.25 -8.78
N ARG A 310 9.88 7.79 -8.81
CA ARG A 310 10.37 6.88 -9.84
C ARG A 310 9.62 5.55 -9.83
N LEU A 311 9.29 5.03 -8.64
CA LEU A 311 8.48 3.81 -8.50
C LEU A 311 7.03 4.03 -8.92
N LEU A 312 6.42 5.17 -8.58
CA LEU A 312 5.08 5.54 -9.05
C LEU A 312 5.05 5.68 -10.58
N ARG A 313 6.04 6.37 -11.17
CA ARG A 313 6.18 6.46 -12.64
C ARG A 313 6.36 5.06 -13.26
N TYR A 314 7.19 4.21 -12.66
CA TYR A 314 7.36 2.83 -13.10
C TYR A 314 6.04 2.06 -13.09
N ALA A 315 5.26 2.16 -12.01
CA ALA A 315 3.95 1.54 -11.93
C ALA A 315 2.99 2.05 -13.01
N TYR A 316 2.93 3.37 -13.24
CA TYR A 316 2.11 3.98 -14.28
C TYR A 316 2.43 3.46 -15.68
N LEU A 317 3.71 3.29 -16.00
CA LEU A 317 4.17 2.79 -17.30
C LEU A 317 3.96 1.26 -17.47
N ASN A 318 3.63 0.53 -16.40
CA ASN A 318 3.40 -0.92 -16.42
C ASN A 318 1.93 -1.22 -16.07
N LYS A 319 1.11 -1.43 -17.11
CA LYS A 319 -0.32 -1.65 -16.97
C LYS A 319 -0.66 -2.74 -15.95
N ASN A 320 0.05 -3.87 -15.98
CA ASN A 320 -0.15 -4.99 -15.04
C ASN A 320 0.12 -4.64 -13.57
N ILE A 321 0.81 -3.52 -13.30
CA ILE A 321 1.01 -2.99 -11.95
C ILE A 321 -0.03 -1.92 -11.66
N TYR A 322 -0.21 -0.99 -12.61
CA TYR A 322 -1.04 0.18 -12.40
C TYR A 322 -2.52 -0.14 -12.21
N GLU A 323 -3.06 -1.13 -12.94
CA GLU A 323 -4.46 -1.55 -12.85
C GLU A 323 -4.85 -2.17 -11.50
N HIS A 324 -3.88 -2.70 -10.74
CA HIS A 324 -4.06 -3.19 -9.38
C HIS A 324 -3.75 -2.11 -8.32
N LEU A 325 -2.70 -1.30 -8.56
CA LEU A 325 -2.26 -0.29 -7.61
C LEU A 325 -3.23 0.89 -7.51
N LEU A 326 -3.64 1.47 -8.65
CA LEU A 326 -4.44 2.70 -8.66
C LEU A 326 -5.78 2.57 -7.93
N PRO A 327 -6.59 1.49 -8.12
CA PRO A 327 -7.85 1.31 -7.40
C PRO A 327 -7.66 1.11 -5.89
N SER A 328 -6.49 0.62 -5.46
CA SER A 328 -6.18 0.39 -4.05
C SER A 328 -5.82 1.65 -3.28
N LEU A 329 -5.45 2.75 -3.96
CA LEU A 329 -5.10 4.00 -3.31
C LEU A 329 -6.33 4.70 -2.72
N PRO A 330 -6.23 5.32 -1.52
CA PRO A 330 -7.23 6.25 -1.00
C PRO A 330 -7.54 7.38 -1.99
N ILE A 331 -8.82 7.77 -2.05
CA ILE A 331 -9.30 8.84 -2.92
C ILE A 331 -9.66 10.06 -2.06
N ALA A 332 -9.12 11.22 -2.40
CA ALA A 332 -9.37 12.48 -1.70
C ALA A 332 -10.86 12.77 -1.58
N GLY A 333 -11.32 13.07 -0.36
CA GLY A 333 -12.70 13.38 -0.02
C GLY A 333 -13.68 12.20 -0.01
N TRP A 334 -13.28 10.99 -0.52
CA TRP A 334 -14.21 9.89 -0.73
C TRP A 334 -13.97 8.68 0.19
N ASP A 335 -12.75 8.17 0.25
CA ASP A 335 -12.49 6.91 0.96
C ASP A 335 -11.13 6.81 1.64
N GLY A 336 -10.95 5.73 2.39
CA GLY A 336 -9.71 5.38 3.05
C GLY A 336 -9.20 6.48 3.97
N THR A 337 -7.89 6.63 4.06
CA THR A 337 -7.24 7.65 4.89
C THR A 337 -7.35 9.07 4.35
N LEU A 338 -7.91 9.25 3.16
CA LEU A 338 -8.20 10.57 2.56
C LEU A 338 -9.69 10.95 2.60
N LYS A 339 -10.55 10.12 3.21
CA LYS A 339 -12.02 10.31 3.22
C LYS A 339 -12.47 11.71 3.66
N THR A 340 -11.75 12.33 4.59
CA THR A 340 -12.10 13.64 5.17
C THR A 340 -11.18 14.76 4.69
N ARG A 341 -10.16 14.45 3.90
CA ARG A 341 -9.17 15.40 3.40
C ARG A 341 -9.54 15.94 2.02
N MET A 342 -9.17 17.18 1.72
CA MET A 342 -9.31 17.86 0.42
C MET A 342 -10.76 18.02 -0.06
N LYS A 343 -11.78 17.90 0.82
CA LYS A 343 -13.19 18.11 0.48
C LYS A 343 -13.46 19.55 0.04
N GLY A 344 -14.31 19.71 -0.99
CA GLY A 344 -14.67 21.02 -1.54
C GLY A 344 -13.52 21.71 -2.30
N THR A 345 -12.47 20.97 -2.68
CA THR A 345 -11.33 21.49 -3.44
C THR A 345 -11.23 20.80 -4.81
N PHE A 346 -10.37 21.30 -5.71
CA PHE A 346 -10.11 20.67 -7.01
C PHE A 346 -9.43 19.29 -6.89
N ALA A 347 -8.90 18.98 -5.72
CA ALA A 347 -8.30 17.67 -5.42
C ALA A 347 -9.34 16.59 -5.06
N GLU A 348 -10.57 16.97 -4.67
CA GLU A 348 -11.63 16.02 -4.28
C GLU A 348 -11.98 15.08 -5.44
N GLY A 349 -12.00 13.76 -5.18
CA GLY A 349 -12.26 12.73 -6.19
C GLY A 349 -11.14 12.55 -7.23
N ASN A 350 -10.21 13.49 -7.33
CA ASN A 350 -9.12 13.53 -8.30
C ASN A 350 -7.84 12.87 -7.73
N VAL A 351 -7.36 13.35 -6.58
CA VAL A 351 -6.13 12.82 -5.97
C VAL A 351 -6.35 11.40 -5.45
N LYS A 352 -5.48 10.48 -5.88
CA LYS A 352 -5.41 9.10 -5.41
C LYS A 352 -4.02 8.86 -4.83
N ALA A 353 -3.90 8.79 -3.50
CA ALA A 353 -2.59 8.81 -2.87
C ALA A 353 -2.54 8.00 -1.57
N LYS A 354 -1.37 7.44 -1.29
CA LYS A 354 -1.05 6.80 -0.02
C LYS A 354 -0.57 7.85 0.98
N THR A 355 -1.18 7.87 2.15
CA THR A 355 -0.78 8.71 3.29
C THR A 355 0.30 8.02 4.12
N GLY A 356 1.15 8.80 4.77
CA GLY A 356 2.12 8.33 5.76
C GLY A 356 2.12 9.25 6.98
N THR A 357 2.04 8.67 8.19
CA THR A 357 2.12 9.44 9.44
C THR A 357 2.79 8.58 10.51
N VAL A 358 3.84 9.10 11.08
CA VAL A 358 4.46 8.65 12.34
C VAL A 358 4.87 9.91 13.10
N THR A 359 5.25 9.80 14.37
CA THR A 359 5.68 10.93 15.17
C THR A 359 6.75 11.74 14.43
N GLY A 360 6.48 13.03 14.26
CA GLY A 360 7.39 13.97 13.58
C GLY A 360 7.42 13.89 12.05
N VAL A 361 6.57 13.04 11.42
CA VAL A 361 6.55 12.85 9.96
C VAL A 361 5.12 12.83 9.43
N SER A 362 4.92 13.53 8.32
CA SER A 362 3.70 13.44 7.49
C SER A 362 4.11 13.28 6.01
N ALA A 363 3.58 12.27 5.33
CA ALA A 363 3.94 11.96 3.95
C ALA A 363 2.69 11.70 3.10
N LEU A 364 2.79 11.97 1.79
CA LEU A 364 1.74 11.72 0.81
C LEU A 364 2.39 11.44 -0.55
N ALA A 365 2.03 10.31 -1.19
CA ALA A 365 2.57 9.94 -2.49
C ALA A 365 1.49 9.28 -3.36
N GLY A 366 1.37 9.70 -4.62
CA GLY A 366 0.31 9.20 -5.51
C GLY A 366 0.19 9.95 -6.82
N TYR A 367 -1.04 10.03 -7.31
CA TYR A 367 -1.39 10.55 -8.62
C TYR A 367 -2.52 11.57 -8.56
N CYS A 368 -2.53 12.48 -9.52
CA CYS A 368 -3.66 13.38 -9.79
C CYS A 368 -3.68 13.77 -11.27
N THR A 369 -4.78 14.39 -11.70
CA THR A 369 -4.92 14.99 -13.02
C THR A 369 -4.94 16.50 -12.86
N ALA A 370 -4.06 17.21 -13.53
CA ALA A 370 -4.04 18.67 -13.58
C ALA A 370 -5.23 19.21 -14.41
N ALA A 371 -5.57 20.49 -14.24
CA ALA A 371 -6.70 21.12 -14.92
C ALA A 371 -6.58 21.09 -16.47
N ASN A 372 -5.37 21.06 -17.01
CA ASN A 372 -5.12 20.91 -18.45
C ASN A 372 -5.17 19.46 -18.96
N GLY A 373 -5.53 18.49 -18.09
CA GLY A 373 -5.64 17.07 -18.42
C GLY A 373 -4.34 16.26 -18.28
N HIS A 374 -3.20 16.89 -17.94
CA HIS A 374 -1.96 16.19 -17.71
C HIS A 374 -2.06 15.26 -16.49
N GLN A 375 -1.58 14.03 -16.63
CA GLN A 375 -1.46 13.08 -15.52
C GLN A 375 -0.17 13.37 -14.76
N LEU A 376 -0.30 13.53 -13.46
CA LEU A 376 0.82 13.82 -12.57
C LEU A 376 1.03 12.68 -11.57
N CYS A 377 2.28 12.41 -11.20
CA CYS A 377 2.58 11.70 -9.97
C CYS A 377 3.46 12.55 -9.06
N PHE A 378 3.31 12.33 -7.75
CA PHE A 378 4.01 13.13 -6.76
C PHE A 378 4.39 12.33 -5.54
N SER A 379 5.44 12.78 -4.85
CA SER A 379 5.80 12.36 -3.49
C SER A 379 6.17 13.58 -2.66
N MET A 380 5.64 13.63 -1.43
CA MET A 380 5.90 14.65 -0.42
C MET A 380 6.17 14.00 0.92
N ILE A 381 7.28 14.33 1.56
CA ILE A 381 7.63 13.88 2.90
C ILE A 381 8.00 15.08 3.74
N ASN A 382 7.16 15.43 4.71
CA ASN A 382 7.42 16.46 5.71
C ASN A 382 8.03 15.81 6.96
N GLN A 383 9.14 16.32 7.47
CA GLN A 383 9.83 15.84 8.66
C GLN A 383 10.14 16.98 9.61
N GLY A 384 10.15 16.69 10.92
CA GLY A 384 10.26 17.72 11.97
C GLY A 384 8.91 18.38 12.30
N ILE A 385 7.80 17.70 11.98
CA ILE A 385 6.44 18.21 12.20
C ILE A 385 5.99 17.87 13.62
N MET A 386 5.70 18.89 14.43
CA MET A 386 5.25 18.70 15.81
C MET A 386 3.77 18.26 15.90
N LYS A 387 2.93 18.69 14.95
CA LYS A 387 1.53 18.32 14.83
C LYS A 387 1.26 17.79 13.44
N SER A 388 0.79 16.55 13.33
CA SER A 388 0.52 15.87 12.04
C SER A 388 -0.41 16.67 11.13
N ASP A 389 -1.44 17.32 11.70
CA ASP A 389 -2.41 18.12 10.94
C ASP A 389 -1.76 19.28 10.17
N THR A 390 -0.68 19.87 10.72
CA THR A 390 0.04 20.95 10.03
C THR A 390 0.68 20.46 8.73
N GLY A 391 1.30 19.28 8.75
CA GLY A 391 1.86 18.65 7.55
C GLY A 391 0.78 18.21 6.58
N MET A 392 -0.34 17.64 7.07
CA MET A 392 -1.48 17.22 6.24
C MET A 392 -2.11 18.43 5.53
N ASN A 393 -2.33 19.55 6.23
CA ASN A 393 -2.88 20.76 5.64
C ASN A 393 -1.97 21.34 4.54
N PHE A 394 -0.65 21.30 4.73
CA PHE A 394 0.29 21.68 3.67
C PHE A 394 0.13 20.78 2.43
N GLN A 395 0.10 19.47 2.62
CA GLN A 395 -0.08 18.50 1.53
C GLN A 395 -1.41 18.70 0.80
N ASP A 396 -2.50 18.98 1.51
CA ASP A 396 -3.83 19.23 0.92
C ASP A 396 -3.81 20.48 0.03
N ARG A 397 -3.13 21.55 0.47
CA ARG A 397 -2.95 22.77 -0.32
C ARG A 397 -2.08 22.50 -1.56
N VAL A 398 -1.01 21.72 -1.45
CA VAL A 398 -0.19 21.32 -2.61
C VAL A 398 -1.06 20.53 -3.59
N CYS A 399 -1.80 19.52 -3.13
CA CYS A 399 -2.67 18.72 -4.00
C CYS A 399 -3.73 19.57 -4.69
N ASN A 400 -4.34 20.55 -3.99
CA ASN A 400 -5.26 21.49 -4.61
C ASN A 400 -4.57 22.30 -5.70
N ALA A 401 -3.40 22.87 -5.42
CA ALA A 401 -2.62 23.66 -6.38
C ALA A 401 -2.22 22.88 -7.64
N LEU A 402 -2.02 21.55 -7.53
CA LEU A 402 -1.75 20.67 -8.69
C LEU A 402 -2.98 20.43 -9.57
N CYS A 403 -4.18 20.48 -8.98
CA CYS A 403 -5.45 20.17 -9.65
C CYS A 403 -6.22 21.42 -10.11
N GLU A 404 -5.93 22.55 -9.53
CA GLU A 404 -6.58 23.85 -9.78
C GLU A 404 -6.22 24.40 -11.18
N PRO A 405 -7.19 25.05 -11.91
CA PRO A 405 -6.96 25.68 -13.21
C PRO A 405 -5.89 26.75 -13.23
#